data_5361d2428487354702bd13e10067cf05
#
_entry.id   5361d2428487354702bd13e10067cf05
#
_cell.length_a   1.000
_cell.length_b   1.000
_cell.length_c   1.000
_cell.angle_alpha   90.00
_cell.angle_beta   90.00
_cell.angle_gamma   90.00
#
_symmetry.space_group_name_H-M   'P 1'
#
loop_
_entity.id
_entity.type
_entity.pdbx_description
1 polymer ?
#
loop_
_entity_poly.entity_id
_entity_poly.type
_entity_poly.pdbx_seq_one_letter_code
_entity_poly.pdbx_strand_id
1 'polypeptide(L)'
;ENGGKVSQWDDKSGNNNQLSQSNSSYQPQYNPTQLNGQGGVDFYLNKRLFSSDTPTIKYVITVIEARNPVWNGFHAILDARNYSGRMGGLMTNNTANWYTDATPAKIWEDGNELTNYNLTSIDSPHVNAFVVADGRGTGNYGGLTVGNFDNANSGGSATQYEIIALSTEPSQEDRQKIEGYLAHKWGLTANLPQDHPYKDVAPFGAGSGATCNI
;
A
#
# COMPACT_ATOMS: atom_id res chain seq x y z
N GLU A 1 -11.78 3.33 19.79
CA GLU A 1 -10.69 4.05 20.47
C GLU A 1 -10.34 5.27 19.62
N ASN A 2 -10.32 6.44 20.23
CA ASN A 2 -9.97 7.68 19.54
C ASN A 2 -8.48 7.64 19.15
N GLY A 3 -8.21 7.68 17.87
CA GLY A 3 -6.97 7.98 17.19
C GLY A 3 -5.68 7.88 18.01
N GLY A 4 -5.22 6.66 18.29
CA GLY A 4 -3.99 6.40 19.02
C GLY A 4 -2.81 6.16 18.08
N LYS A 5 -1.59 6.21 18.64
CA LYS A 5 -0.39 5.78 17.93
C LYS A 5 -0.44 4.28 17.69
N VAL A 6 -0.05 3.87 16.50
CA VAL A 6 0.01 2.46 16.10
C VAL A 6 1.42 1.93 16.35
N SER A 7 1.55 1.08 17.37
CA SER A 7 2.78 0.34 17.63
C SER A 7 2.86 -0.98 16.85
N GLN A 8 1.70 -1.53 16.46
CA GLN A 8 1.59 -2.77 15.69
C GLN A 8 0.35 -2.74 14.80
N TRP A 9 0.48 -3.25 13.58
CA TRP A 9 -0.60 -3.55 12.65
C TRP A 9 -0.58 -5.05 12.39
N ASP A 10 -1.64 -5.74 12.82
CA ASP A 10 -1.69 -7.20 12.79
C ASP A 10 -1.83 -7.75 11.38
N ASP A 11 -1.09 -8.79 11.09
CA ASP A 11 -1.27 -9.63 9.92
C ASP A 11 -2.53 -10.51 10.10
N LYS A 12 -3.46 -10.42 9.15
CA LYS A 12 -4.69 -11.21 9.15
C LYS A 12 -4.60 -12.48 8.29
N SER A 13 -3.47 -12.71 7.60
CA SER A 13 -3.26 -13.91 6.78
C SER A 13 -3.01 -15.18 7.60
N GLY A 14 -2.63 -15.04 8.86
CA GLY A 14 -2.22 -16.16 9.72
C GLY A 14 -0.72 -16.51 9.64
N ASN A 15 0.06 -15.76 8.84
CA ASN A 15 1.50 -16.00 8.65
C ASN A 15 2.38 -15.24 9.67
N ASN A 16 1.78 -14.46 10.57
CA ASN A 16 2.45 -13.66 11.59
C ASN A 16 3.45 -12.61 11.05
N ASN A 17 3.16 -12.03 9.90
CA ASN A 17 3.98 -10.97 9.29
C ASN A 17 3.53 -9.56 9.73
N GLN A 18 3.21 -9.37 11.01
CA GLN A 18 2.75 -8.09 11.52
C GLN A 18 3.77 -6.98 11.31
N LEU A 19 3.25 -5.77 11.05
CA LEU A 19 4.05 -4.56 10.98
C LEU A 19 4.15 -3.93 12.36
N SER A 20 5.35 -3.52 12.78
CA SER A 20 5.57 -2.97 14.11
C SER A 20 6.52 -1.78 14.15
N GLN A 21 6.41 -0.98 15.22
CA GLN A 21 7.31 0.12 15.56
C GLN A 21 7.36 0.32 17.07
N SER A 22 8.48 0.00 17.69
CA SER A 22 8.67 0.14 19.14
C SER A 22 8.90 1.58 19.59
N ASN A 23 9.54 2.41 18.74
CA ASN A 23 9.78 3.81 19.08
C ASN A 23 8.55 4.67 18.82
N SER A 24 7.96 5.19 19.89
CA SER A 24 6.71 5.99 19.83
C SER A 24 6.83 7.28 19.00
N SER A 25 8.05 7.80 18.79
CA SER A 25 8.28 8.96 17.93
C SER A 25 8.08 8.66 16.44
N TYR A 26 8.18 7.38 16.05
CA TYR A 26 8.02 6.92 14.66
C TYR A 26 6.70 6.20 14.41
N GLN A 27 5.89 5.99 15.44
CA GLN A 27 4.58 5.36 15.28
C GLN A 27 3.62 6.26 14.51
N PRO A 28 2.91 5.72 13.49
CA PRO A 28 1.86 6.44 12.78
C PRO A 28 0.61 6.58 13.64
N GLN A 29 -0.38 7.33 13.13
CA GLN A 29 -1.62 7.64 13.82
C GLN A 29 -2.79 6.85 13.23
N TYR A 30 -3.60 6.20 14.06
CA TYR A 30 -4.84 5.57 13.63
C TYR A 30 -6.01 6.55 13.66
N ASN A 31 -6.79 6.58 12.59
CA ASN A 31 -8.04 7.33 12.47
C ASN A 31 -9.21 6.36 12.23
N PRO A 32 -10.18 6.27 13.14
CA PRO A 32 -11.15 5.17 13.14
C PRO A 32 -12.25 5.24 12.08
N THR A 33 -12.50 6.39 11.48
CA THR A 33 -13.66 6.61 10.56
C THR A 33 -13.27 7.47 9.37
N GLN A 34 -12.29 7.03 8.56
CA GLN A 34 -11.71 7.89 7.55
C GLN A 34 -12.23 7.61 6.14
N LEU A 35 -12.48 6.36 5.79
CA LEU A 35 -12.96 5.97 4.48
C LEU A 35 -14.07 4.92 4.61
N ASN A 36 -15.23 5.19 4.02
CA ASN A 36 -16.39 4.30 4.03
C ASN A 36 -16.77 3.78 5.44
N GLY A 37 -16.64 4.64 6.46
CA GLY A 37 -16.92 4.31 7.86
C GLY A 37 -15.87 3.41 8.53
N GLN A 38 -14.76 3.12 7.86
CA GLN A 38 -13.66 2.30 8.37
C GLN A 38 -12.42 3.16 8.63
N GLY A 39 -11.52 2.66 9.48
CA GLY A 39 -10.33 3.39 9.88
C GLY A 39 -9.18 3.26 8.89
N GLY A 40 -8.27 4.24 8.95
CA GLY A 40 -7.01 4.25 8.23
C GLY A 40 -5.85 4.58 9.16
N VAL A 41 -4.64 4.32 8.71
CA VAL A 41 -3.39 4.61 9.42
C VAL A 41 -2.64 5.71 8.68
N ASP A 42 -2.48 6.86 9.35
CA ASP A 42 -1.81 8.02 8.81
C ASP A 42 -0.30 7.97 9.04
N PHE A 43 0.42 7.94 7.94
CA PHE A 43 1.87 8.09 7.91
C PHE A 43 2.22 9.51 7.47
N TYR A 44 2.87 10.25 8.34
CA TYR A 44 3.29 11.61 8.08
C TYR A 44 4.77 11.79 8.40
N LEU A 45 5.54 12.33 7.48
CA LEU A 45 6.99 12.53 7.61
C LEU A 45 7.76 11.25 7.95
N ASN A 46 8.26 11.16 9.18
CA ASN A 46 9.13 10.07 9.66
C ASN A 46 8.37 8.89 10.26
N LYS A 47 7.05 8.82 10.10
CA LYS A 47 6.25 7.72 10.63
C LYS A 47 6.42 6.47 9.77
N ARG A 48 6.53 5.31 10.42
CA ARG A 48 6.79 4.04 9.73
C ARG A 48 6.39 2.84 10.57
N LEU A 49 6.04 1.77 9.88
CA LEU A 49 5.94 0.41 10.41
C LEU A 49 6.72 -0.53 9.49
N PHE A 50 7.26 -1.60 10.03
CA PHE A 50 7.97 -2.62 9.25
C PHE A 50 7.74 -4.01 9.81
N SER A 51 7.77 -5.03 8.93
CA SER A 51 7.70 -6.41 9.35
C SER A 51 9.02 -6.84 10.03
N SER A 52 8.90 -7.66 11.08
CA SER A 52 10.06 -8.26 11.75
C SER A 52 10.70 -9.38 10.92
N ASP A 53 9.89 -10.03 10.10
CA ASP A 53 10.29 -11.13 9.24
C ASP A 53 10.54 -10.69 7.81
N THR A 54 11.20 -11.55 7.04
CA THR A 54 11.58 -11.28 5.65
C THR A 54 10.77 -12.15 4.67
N PRO A 55 9.43 -12.01 4.61
CA PRO A 55 8.66 -12.77 3.65
C PRO A 55 9.10 -12.40 2.24
N THR A 56 9.14 -13.38 1.35
CA THR A 56 9.31 -13.09 -0.08
C THR A 56 8.05 -12.41 -0.58
N ILE A 57 8.18 -11.15 -0.98
CA ILE A 57 7.07 -10.38 -1.55
C ILE A 57 7.38 -10.12 -3.03
N LYS A 58 6.46 -10.53 -3.89
CA LYS A 58 6.52 -10.35 -5.35
C LYS A 58 5.47 -9.39 -5.88
N TYR A 59 4.39 -9.23 -5.12
CA TYR A 59 3.28 -8.39 -5.51
C TYR A 59 2.65 -7.75 -4.28
N VAL A 60 2.24 -6.51 -4.40
CA VAL A 60 1.49 -5.80 -3.37
C VAL A 60 0.31 -5.10 -4.00
N ILE A 61 -0.84 -5.17 -3.33
CA ILE A 61 -2.01 -4.36 -3.64
C ILE A 61 -2.47 -3.68 -2.36
N THR A 62 -2.83 -2.41 -2.46
CA THR A 62 -3.13 -1.57 -1.29
C THR A 62 -4.21 -0.56 -1.61
N VAL A 63 -4.98 -0.19 -0.58
CA VAL A 63 -5.83 0.99 -0.63
C VAL A 63 -5.11 2.12 0.10
N ILE A 64 -4.82 3.18 -0.63
CA ILE A 64 -3.97 4.27 -0.17
C ILE A 64 -4.51 5.63 -0.64
N GLU A 65 -4.39 6.63 0.20
CA GLU A 65 -4.51 8.03 -0.13
C GLU A 65 -3.15 8.70 -0.02
N ALA A 66 -2.48 8.91 -1.15
CA ALA A 66 -1.23 9.64 -1.19
C ALA A 66 -1.51 11.14 -1.05
N ARG A 67 -0.72 11.83 -0.22
CA ARG A 67 -0.85 13.26 -0.01
C ARG A 67 0.33 14.01 -0.61
N ASN A 68 0.09 15.27 -0.96
CA ASN A 68 1.13 16.13 -1.50
C ASN A 68 2.32 16.21 -0.52
N PRO A 69 3.53 15.88 -0.97
CA PRO A 69 4.71 15.93 -0.12
C PRO A 69 5.02 17.37 0.32
N VAL A 70 5.21 17.54 1.61
CA VAL A 70 5.50 18.87 2.23
C VAL A 70 6.94 19.35 1.96
N TRP A 71 7.79 18.46 1.40
CA TRP A 71 9.23 18.69 1.22
C TRP A 71 9.71 18.32 -0.19
N ASN A 72 10.69 19.04 -0.70
CA ASN A 72 11.39 18.68 -1.93
C ASN A 72 12.17 17.37 -1.72
N GLY A 73 11.73 16.29 -2.37
CA GLY A 73 12.45 15.01 -2.28
C GLY A 73 11.60 13.80 -2.64
N PHE A 74 12.17 12.64 -2.40
CA PHE A 74 11.52 11.35 -2.62
C PHE A 74 10.80 10.92 -1.35
N HIS A 75 9.56 10.49 -1.49
CA HIS A 75 8.70 10.12 -0.38
C HIS A 75 8.32 8.65 -0.49
N ALA A 76 8.94 7.83 0.32
CA ALA A 76 8.55 6.44 0.45
C ALA A 76 7.18 6.35 1.11
N ILE A 77 6.30 5.57 0.52
CA ILE A 77 4.96 5.31 1.03
C ILE A 77 4.84 3.86 1.44
N LEU A 78 5.29 2.94 0.60
CA LEU A 78 5.27 1.51 0.83
C LEU A 78 6.44 0.87 0.07
N ASP A 79 7.21 0.03 0.75
CA ASP A 79 8.39 -0.61 0.22
C ASP A 79 8.41 -2.09 0.58
N ALA A 80 8.51 -2.96 -0.42
CA ALA A 80 8.57 -4.41 -0.27
C ALA A 80 10.02 -4.93 -0.42
N ARG A 81 11.00 -4.22 0.12
CA ARG A 81 12.42 -4.53 -0.04
C ARG A 81 13.07 -5.19 1.14
N ASN A 82 14.06 -5.93 0.71
CA ASN A 82 15.19 -6.33 1.49
C ASN A 82 16.42 -5.50 1.04
N TYR A 83 16.82 -4.51 1.78
CA TYR A 83 17.65 -3.36 1.40
C TYR A 83 19.08 -3.59 0.91
N SER A 84 19.54 -2.82 -0.04
CA SER A 84 20.61 -1.83 -0.01
C SER A 84 20.56 -0.93 -1.27
N GLY A 85 19.82 0.16 -1.20
CA GLY A 85 19.80 1.19 -2.24
C GLY A 85 18.66 1.05 -3.25
N ARG A 86 17.55 1.66 -3.02
CA ARG A 86 16.47 2.07 -3.94
C ARG A 86 15.54 0.99 -4.49
N MET A 87 14.56 0.67 -3.81
CA MET A 87 13.09 0.71 -3.91
C MET A 87 12.41 -0.27 -4.85
N GLY A 88 11.70 -1.22 -4.27
CA GLY A 88 10.69 -2.03 -4.94
C GLY A 88 9.28 -1.73 -4.41
N GLY A 89 8.87 -0.46 -4.39
CA GLY A 89 7.61 -0.06 -3.76
C GLY A 89 7.01 1.22 -4.34
N LEU A 90 5.99 1.73 -3.68
CA LEU A 90 5.34 2.97 -4.05
C LEU A 90 6.08 4.15 -3.42
N MET A 91 6.58 5.04 -4.24
CA MET A 91 7.14 6.33 -3.86
C MET A 91 6.56 7.43 -4.70
N THR A 92 6.42 8.58 -4.09
CA THR A 92 6.11 9.81 -4.82
C THR A 92 7.33 10.71 -4.88
N ASN A 93 7.42 11.50 -5.93
CA ASN A 93 8.33 12.62 -6.03
C ASN A 93 7.57 13.94 -5.77
N ASN A 94 8.30 15.05 -5.79
CA ASN A 94 7.75 16.39 -5.58
C ASN A 94 6.76 16.88 -6.66
N THR A 95 6.48 16.08 -7.69
CA THR A 95 5.59 16.40 -8.81
C THR A 95 4.34 15.52 -8.84
N ALA A 96 4.01 14.83 -7.75
CA ALA A 96 2.88 13.91 -7.65
C ALA A 96 2.92 12.76 -8.68
N ASN A 97 4.11 12.26 -8.96
CA ASN A 97 4.31 11.09 -9.82
C ASN A 97 4.91 9.95 -8.99
N TRP A 98 4.62 8.71 -9.41
CA TRP A 98 5.37 7.56 -8.95
C TRP A 98 6.83 7.68 -9.42
N TYR A 99 7.77 7.44 -8.53
CA TYR A 99 9.18 7.67 -8.84
C TYR A 99 9.77 6.53 -9.68
N THR A 100 10.34 6.89 -10.83
CA THR A 100 10.79 5.94 -11.86
C THR A 100 12.05 5.14 -11.54
N ASP A 101 12.97 5.65 -10.73
CA ASP A 101 14.19 4.88 -10.32
C ASP A 101 13.91 3.83 -9.25
N ALA A 102 12.75 3.95 -8.62
CA ALA A 102 12.21 3.00 -7.66
C ALA A 102 11.17 2.06 -8.27
N THR A 103 11.04 2.11 -9.56
CA THR A 103 9.89 1.61 -10.30
C THR A 103 9.68 0.13 -10.09
N PRO A 104 8.52 -0.28 -9.63
CA PRO A 104 8.04 -1.65 -9.77
C PRO A 104 8.08 -2.06 -11.25
N ALA A 105 8.17 -3.37 -11.51
CA ALA A 105 8.16 -3.88 -12.88
C ALA A 105 6.86 -3.52 -13.62
N LYS A 106 5.76 -3.44 -12.88
CA LYS A 106 4.44 -2.99 -13.35
C LYS A 106 3.71 -2.33 -12.19
N ILE A 107 2.85 -1.37 -12.49
CA ILE A 107 1.99 -0.69 -11.51
C ILE A 107 0.59 -0.48 -12.10
N TRP A 108 -0.41 -0.62 -11.27
CA TRP A 108 -1.82 -0.32 -11.59
C TRP A 108 -2.39 0.66 -10.57
N GLU A 109 -3.31 1.49 -11.03
CA GLU A 109 -4.14 2.35 -10.19
C GLU A 109 -5.60 2.16 -10.62
N ASP A 110 -6.45 1.75 -9.67
CA ASP A 110 -7.86 1.45 -9.89
C ASP A 110 -8.12 0.52 -11.09
N GLY A 111 -7.30 -0.51 -11.26
CA GLY A 111 -7.41 -1.49 -12.33
C GLY A 111 -6.74 -1.10 -13.65
N ASN A 112 -6.30 0.15 -13.82
CA ASN A 112 -5.59 0.61 -15.02
C ASN A 112 -4.09 0.45 -14.86
N GLU A 113 -3.42 -0.19 -15.83
CA GLU A 113 -1.95 -0.24 -15.86
C GLU A 113 -1.39 1.14 -16.21
N LEU A 114 -0.49 1.65 -15.36
CA LEU A 114 0.14 2.95 -15.57
C LEU A 114 1.36 2.81 -16.47
N THR A 115 1.35 3.46 -17.62
CA THR A 115 2.45 3.47 -18.58
C THR A 115 3.43 4.62 -18.37
N ASN A 116 3.00 5.68 -17.72
CA ASN A 116 3.78 6.91 -17.49
C ASN A 116 4.00 7.23 -16.01
N TYR A 117 3.56 6.35 -15.10
CA TYR A 117 3.72 6.47 -13.65
C TYR A 117 3.18 7.77 -13.02
N ASN A 118 2.31 8.49 -13.70
CA ASN A 118 1.63 9.63 -13.13
C ASN A 118 0.51 9.15 -12.20
N LEU A 119 0.46 9.72 -10.99
CA LEU A 119 -0.71 9.56 -10.13
C LEU A 119 -1.93 10.21 -10.79
N THR A 120 -3.04 9.49 -10.81
CA THR A 120 -4.31 10.04 -11.33
C THR A 120 -4.79 11.18 -10.44
N SER A 121 -4.65 11.03 -9.13
CA SER A 121 -4.97 12.06 -8.14
C SER A 121 -4.14 11.87 -6.87
N ILE A 122 -3.80 12.98 -6.23
CA ILE A 122 -3.36 13.03 -4.84
C ILE A 122 -4.51 13.54 -3.98
N ASP A 123 -4.46 13.28 -2.67
CA ASP A 123 -5.50 13.65 -1.71
C ASP A 123 -6.87 12.96 -1.97
N SER A 124 -6.83 11.81 -2.64
CA SER A 124 -7.98 10.91 -2.75
C SER A 124 -7.53 9.44 -2.67
N PRO A 125 -8.36 8.54 -2.11
CA PRO A 125 -8.02 7.14 -1.96
C PRO A 125 -8.17 6.39 -3.29
N HIS A 126 -7.19 5.51 -3.57
CA HIS A 126 -7.14 4.64 -4.74
C HIS A 126 -6.75 3.22 -4.37
N VAL A 127 -7.12 2.26 -5.20
CA VAL A 127 -6.58 0.90 -5.17
C VAL A 127 -5.33 0.88 -6.04
N ASN A 128 -4.17 0.73 -5.42
CA ASN A 128 -2.88 0.65 -6.12
C ASN A 128 -2.29 -0.74 -6.01
N ALA A 129 -1.77 -1.26 -7.12
CA ALA A 129 -1.11 -2.55 -7.16
C ALA A 129 0.23 -2.44 -7.88
N PHE A 130 1.22 -3.25 -7.46
CA PHE A 130 2.51 -3.27 -8.14
C PHE A 130 3.23 -4.61 -8.04
N VAL A 131 4.00 -4.93 -9.07
CA VAL A 131 4.92 -6.06 -9.10
C VAL A 131 6.28 -5.60 -8.61
N VAL A 132 6.82 -6.25 -7.60
CA VAL A 132 8.16 -5.99 -7.09
C VAL A 132 9.20 -6.46 -8.12
N ALA A 133 10.04 -5.55 -8.59
CA ALA A 133 11.03 -5.87 -9.62
C ALA A 133 12.06 -6.89 -9.12
N ASP A 134 12.40 -7.87 -9.95
CA ASP A 134 13.44 -8.86 -9.65
C ASP A 134 14.82 -8.22 -9.49
N GLY A 135 15.61 -8.78 -8.60
CA GLY A 135 16.98 -8.31 -8.30
C GLY A 135 17.07 -7.07 -7.44
N ARG A 136 15.96 -6.50 -7.03
CA ARG A 136 15.90 -5.42 -6.05
C ARG A 136 15.39 -5.97 -4.73
N GLY A 137 16.28 -6.36 -3.85
CA GLY A 137 15.88 -6.87 -2.56
C GLY A 137 16.79 -7.94 -1.97
N THR A 138 18.09 -7.73 -2.02
CA THR A 138 19.07 -8.60 -1.36
C THR A 138 19.81 -7.87 -0.25
N GLY A 139 19.12 -7.35 0.73
CA GLY A 139 19.74 -6.66 1.86
C GLY A 139 19.10 -7.02 3.20
N ASN A 140 19.66 -6.55 4.31
CA ASN A 140 19.35 -6.99 5.68
C ASN A 140 18.08 -6.41 6.31
N TYR A 141 17.23 -5.75 5.54
CA TYR A 141 15.92 -5.29 6.01
C TYR A 141 14.85 -5.99 5.19
N GLY A 142 14.42 -7.14 5.65
CA GLY A 142 13.45 -7.93 4.95
C GLY A 142 12.03 -7.53 5.25
N GLY A 143 11.15 -7.81 4.29
CA GLY A 143 9.73 -7.66 4.45
C GLY A 143 9.19 -6.32 3.99
N LEU A 144 7.99 -6.00 4.51
CA LEU A 144 7.26 -4.81 4.15
C LEU A 144 7.61 -3.65 5.08
N THR A 145 7.90 -2.49 4.51
CA THR A 145 7.98 -1.21 5.22
C THR A 145 6.89 -0.30 4.71
N VAL A 146 6.15 0.33 5.62
CA VAL A 146 5.10 1.29 5.31
C VAL A 146 5.48 2.64 5.91
N GLY A 147 5.34 3.71 5.13
CA GLY A 147 5.81 5.04 5.49
C GLY A 147 7.29 5.24 5.17
N ASN A 148 7.99 5.96 6.03
CA ASN A 148 9.41 6.25 5.83
C ASN A 148 10.29 5.00 5.99
N PHE A 149 11.28 4.84 5.11
CA PHE A 149 12.21 3.71 5.23
C PHE A 149 13.44 4.20 5.95
N ASP A 150 14.09 4.76 6.41
CA ASP A 150 15.36 4.72 7.16
C ASP A 150 15.96 6.06 7.57
N ASN A 151 15.65 7.14 6.91
CA ASN A 151 16.15 8.42 7.37
C ASN A 151 15.04 9.48 7.45
N ALA A 152 15.17 10.37 8.41
CA ALA A 152 14.16 11.34 8.80
C ALA A 152 13.69 12.31 7.68
N ASN A 153 14.30 12.24 6.50
CA ASN A 153 14.09 13.21 5.43
C ASN A 153 13.39 12.65 4.19
N SER A 154 13.01 11.37 4.20
CA SER A 154 12.44 10.68 3.01
C SER A 154 11.02 10.15 3.26
N GLY A 155 10.35 10.57 4.30
CA GLY A 155 9.01 10.11 4.65
C GLY A 155 7.94 10.75 3.77
N GLY A 156 7.12 9.91 3.13
CA GLY A 156 5.91 10.34 2.46
C GLY A 156 4.81 10.71 3.43
N SER A 157 3.78 11.36 2.92
CA SER A 157 2.53 11.53 3.63
C SER A 157 1.45 10.73 2.90
N ALA A 158 0.88 9.76 3.58
CA ALA A 158 -0.17 8.92 3.04
C ALA A 158 -1.04 8.35 4.17
N THR A 159 -2.30 8.07 3.87
CA THR A 159 -3.12 7.19 4.67
C THR A 159 -3.16 5.82 4.02
N GLN A 160 -2.83 4.79 4.77
CA GLN A 160 -2.98 3.41 4.37
C GLN A 160 -4.23 2.81 5.01
N TYR A 161 -5.05 2.16 4.21
CA TYR A 161 -6.30 1.56 4.67
C TYR A 161 -6.21 0.03 4.72
N GLU A 162 -5.67 -0.58 3.70
CA GLU A 162 -5.46 -2.03 3.62
C GLU A 162 -4.26 -2.35 2.74
N ILE A 163 -3.51 -3.39 3.10
CA ILE A 163 -2.36 -3.87 2.36
C ILE A 163 -2.47 -5.38 2.22
N ILE A 164 -2.37 -5.89 1.01
CA ILE A 164 -2.27 -7.32 0.70
C ILE A 164 -0.94 -7.55 -0.01
N ALA A 165 -0.08 -8.38 0.56
CA ALA A 165 1.21 -8.74 0.00
C ALA A 165 1.23 -10.22 -0.37
N LEU A 166 1.65 -10.53 -1.59
CA LEU A 166 1.69 -11.90 -2.14
C LEU A 166 3.12 -12.32 -2.48
N SER A 167 3.42 -13.59 -2.29
CA SER A 167 4.71 -14.20 -2.63
C SER A 167 4.89 -14.48 -4.12
N THR A 168 3.82 -14.35 -4.91
CA THR A 168 3.80 -14.53 -6.36
C THR A 168 2.98 -13.44 -7.02
N GLU A 169 3.28 -13.11 -8.29
CA GLU A 169 2.41 -12.26 -9.10
C GLU A 169 1.10 -13.03 -9.39
N PRO A 170 -0.08 -12.46 -9.08
CA PRO A 170 -1.35 -13.11 -9.36
C PRO A 170 -1.65 -13.10 -10.87
N SER A 171 -2.55 -13.98 -11.32
CA SER A 171 -3.13 -13.88 -12.66
C SER A 171 -3.90 -12.56 -12.81
N GLN A 172 -4.14 -12.12 -14.04
CA GLN A 172 -4.98 -10.93 -14.28
C GLN A 172 -6.38 -11.10 -13.65
N GLU A 173 -6.97 -12.28 -13.74
CA GLU A 173 -8.27 -12.56 -13.16
C GLU A 173 -8.27 -12.43 -11.64
N ASP A 174 -7.25 -12.99 -10.97
CA ASP A 174 -7.13 -12.89 -9.50
C ASP A 174 -6.80 -11.48 -9.06
N ARG A 175 -5.97 -10.75 -9.81
CA ARG A 175 -5.71 -9.33 -9.56
C ARG A 175 -7.01 -8.53 -9.61
N GLN A 176 -7.81 -8.70 -10.67
CA GLN A 176 -9.10 -8.01 -10.81
C GLN A 176 -10.10 -8.40 -9.71
N LYS A 177 -10.09 -9.66 -9.25
CA LYS A 177 -10.88 -10.05 -8.07
C LYS A 177 -10.48 -9.29 -6.81
N ILE A 178 -9.18 -9.15 -6.56
CA ILE A 178 -8.67 -8.43 -5.38
C ILE A 178 -8.97 -6.93 -5.51
N GLU A 179 -8.77 -6.33 -6.68
CA GLU A 179 -9.12 -4.94 -6.98
C GLU A 179 -10.61 -4.67 -6.71
N GLY A 180 -11.48 -5.52 -7.25
CA GLY A 180 -12.92 -5.44 -7.04
C GLY A 180 -13.31 -5.60 -5.57
N TYR A 181 -12.73 -6.58 -4.86
CA TYR A 181 -12.94 -6.74 -3.42
C TYR A 181 -12.59 -5.47 -2.65
N LEU A 182 -11.41 -4.92 -2.87
CA LEU A 182 -10.97 -3.70 -2.19
C LEU A 182 -11.86 -2.50 -2.55
N ALA A 183 -12.17 -2.33 -3.83
CA ALA A 183 -13.02 -1.24 -4.28
C ALA A 183 -14.42 -1.27 -3.65
N HIS A 184 -15.07 -2.43 -3.57
CA HIS A 184 -16.35 -2.58 -2.90
C HIS A 184 -16.26 -2.36 -1.39
N LYS A 185 -15.26 -2.94 -0.73
CA LYS A 185 -15.06 -2.81 0.72
C LYS A 185 -14.84 -1.35 1.12
N TRP A 186 -14.07 -0.61 0.35
CA TRP A 186 -13.65 0.75 0.67
C TRP A 186 -14.48 1.84 -0.02
N GLY A 187 -15.52 1.46 -0.79
CA GLY A 187 -16.41 2.42 -1.45
C GLY A 187 -15.78 3.11 -2.68
N LEU A 188 -14.85 2.46 -3.35
CA LEU A 188 -14.06 3.00 -4.47
C LEU A 188 -14.48 2.46 -5.84
N THR A 189 -15.63 1.79 -5.95
CA THR A 189 -16.08 1.18 -7.21
C THR A 189 -16.23 2.18 -8.35
N ALA A 190 -16.54 3.45 -8.03
CA ALA A 190 -16.63 4.52 -9.02
C ALA A 190 -15.29 4.74 -9.77
N ASN A 191 -14.15 4.48 -9.11
CA ASN A 191 -12.82 4.66 -9.69
C ASN A 191 -12.46 3.55 -10.69
N LEU A 192 -13.03 2.35 -10.54
CA LEU A 192 -12.74 1.24 -11.46
C LEU A 192 -13.16 1.56 -12.89
N PRO A 193 -12.43 1.08 -13.92
CA PRO A 193 -12.81 1.20 -15.33
C PRO A 193 -14.21 0.65 -15.60
N GLN A 194 -14.89 1.21 -16.61
CA GLN A 194 -16.24 0.79 -16.95
C GLN A 194 -16.34 -0.71 -17.37
N ASP A 195 -15.28 -1.25 -17.93
CA ASP A 195 -15.17 -2.64 -18.35
C ASP A 195 -14.54 -3.55 -17.29
N HIS A 196 -14.25 -3.02 -16.09
CA HIS A 196 -13.72 -3.85 -15.00
C HIS A 196 -14.77 -4.88 -14.57
N PRO A 197 -14.44 -6.20 -14.53
CA PRO A 197 -15.42 -7.28 -14.31
C PRO A 197 -16.16 -7.18 -12.96
N TYR A 198 -15.60 -6.49 -12.00
CA TYR A 198 -16.14 -6.33 -10.65
C TYR A 198 -16.53 -4.89 -10.31
N LYS A 199 -16.79 -4.04 -11.32
CA LYS A 199 -17.22 -2.66 -11.07
C LYS A 199 -18.57 -2.59 -10.36
N ASP A 200 -19.53 -3.33 -10.86
CA ASP A 200 -20.93 -3.28 -10.38
C ASP A 200 -21.30 -4.43 -9.44
N VAL A 201 -20.49 -5.48 -9.40
CA VAL A 201 -20.76 -6.68 -8.60
C VAL A 201 -19.51 -7.10 -7.84
N ALA A 202 -19.61 -7.25 -6.53
CA ALA A 202 -18.48 -7.71 -5.71
C ALA A 202 -18.07 -9.14 -6.11
N PRO A 203 -16.76 -9.44 -6.17
CA PRO A 203 -16.23 -10.75 -6.60
C PRO A 203 -16.61 -11.90 -5.65
N PHE A 204 -16.90 -11.59 -4.40
CA PHE A 204 -17.40 -12.51 -3.39
C PHE A 204 -18.80 -12.05 -3.01
N GLY A 205 -19.81 -12.90 -3.16
CA GLY A 205 -21.22 -12.55 -3.02
C GLY A 205 -21.48 -11.61 -1.85
N ALA A 206 -22.29 -10.59 -2.08
CA ALA A 206 -22.70 -9.60 -1.10
C ALA A 206 -23.57 -10.25 -0.03
N GLY A 207 -22.96 -10.86 0.95
CA GLY A 207 -23.62 -11.51 2.06
C GLY A 207 -22.61 -11.95 3.08
N SER A 208 -22.52 -11.18 4.17
CA SER A 208 -21.93 -11.61 5.44
C SER A 208 -20.46 -12.06 5.41
N GLY A 209 -19.57 -11.17 5.77
CA GLY A 209 -18.35 -11.59 6.50
C GLY A 209 -17.42 -12.61 5.84
N ALA A 210 -17.40 -12.68 4.52
CA ALA A 210 -16.40 -13.47 3.84
C ALA A 210 -15.02 -12.81 4.05
N THR A 211 -14.29 -13.28 5.04
CA THR A 211 -12.87 -13.02 5.17
C THR A 211 -12.18 -13.64 3.96
N CYS A 212 -11.63 -12.81 3.10
CA CYS A 212 -10.73 -13.27 2.07
C CYS A 212 -9.48 -13.83 2.77
N ASN A 213 -9.38 -15.13 2.90
CA ASN A 213 -8.18 -15.82 3.33
C ASN A 213 -7.30 -15.97 2.08
N ILE A 214 -6.50 -14.98 1.75
CA ILE A 214 -5.44 -15.05 0.76
C ILE A 214 -4.10 -15.13 1.48
#